data_0a8b6e7180a2fbb7242ce949dd8f2779
#
_entry.id   0a8b6e7180a2fbb7242ce949dd8f2779
#
_cell.length_a   1.000
_cell.length_b   1.000
_cell.length_c   1.000
_cell.angle_alpha   90.00
_cell.angle_beta   90.00
_cell.angle_gamma   90.00
#
_symmetry.space_group_name_H-M   'P 1'
#
loop_
_entity.id
_entity.type
_entity.pdbx_description
1 polymer ?
#
loop_
_entity_poly.entity_id
_entity_poly.type
_entity_poly.pdbx_seq_one_letter_code
_entity_poly.pdbx_strand_id
1 'polypeptide(L)'
;MADWFYMLTGSTYKKQPLILSNNRKRELVDALHVASELYHWVIIAWVMMDNHYHAILKSPQNNPGNLTKLVASYHKFTAHKWNNQDSLVGRKVWWNYWDTCIRSQEDYLNRLRYVFWNPVKHGLVQNPAEYPYCNYADFLEEDWFDIGKVPVEVKDVPEF
;
A
#
# COMPACT_ATOMS: atom_id res chain seq x y z
N MET A 1 -8.21 18.86 15.96
CA MET A 1 -8.89 17.66 15.43
C MET A 1 -7.88 16.55 15.28
N ALA A 2 -8.27 15.33 15.65
CA ALA A 2 -7.38 14.18 15.49
C ALA A 2 -7.15 13.89 14.00
N ASP A 3 -5.89 13.69 13.64
CA ASP A 3 -5.54 13.20 12.33
C ASP A 3 -6.05 11.76 12.16
N TRP A 4 -6.56 11.43 10.98
CA TRP A 4 -7.11 10.12 10.69
C TRP A 4 -6.14 9.34 9.80
N PHE A 5 -5.72 8.20 10.31
CA PHE A 5 -4.83 7.29 9.60
C PHE A 5 -5.62 6.10 9.09
N TYR A 6 -5.36 5.69 7.87
CA TYR A 6 -6.01 4.55 7.23
C TYR A 6 -4.96 3.59 6.68
N MET A 7 -5.17 2.31 6.91
CA MET A 7 -4.45 1.27 6.19
C MET A 7 -5.26 0.87 4.96
N LEU A 8 -4.61 0.93 3.81
CA LEU A 8 -5.18 0.61 2.51
C LEU A 8 -4.51 -0.65 1.96
N THR A 9 -5.31 -1.59 1.47
CA THR A 9 -4.84 -2.80 0.81
C THR A 9 -5.56 -2.96 -0.51
N GLY A 10 -4.83 -3.06 -1.61
CA GLY A 10 -5.38 -3.34 -2.93
C GLY A 10 -4.89 -4.67 -3.48
N SER A 11 -5.77 -5.41 -4.13
CA SER A 11 -5.47 -6.71 -4.72
C SER A 11 -5.77 -6.72 -6.21
N THR A 12 -4.93 -7.37 -6.98
CA THR A 12 -5.17 -7.63 -8.40
C THR A 12 -6.27 -8.67 -8.58
N TYR A 13 -6.89 -8.64 -9.76
CA TYR A 13 -7.96 -9.57 -10.11
C TYR A 13 -7.46 -11.02 -10.08
N LYS A 14 -8.16 -11.88 -9.31
CA LYS A 14 -7.80 -13.29 -9.10
C LYS A 14 -6.37 -13.51 -8.59
N LYS A 15 -5.83 -12.52 -7.87
CA LYS A 15 -4.46 -12.57 -7.32
C LYS A 15 -3.38 -12.80 -8.39
N GLN A 16 -3.65 -12.42 -9.64
CA GLN A 16 -2.67 -12.54 -10.72
C GLN A 16 -1.46 -11.64 -10.46
N PRO A 17 -0.23 -12.08 -10.78
CA PRO A 17 0.99 -11.30 -10.49
C PRO A 17 1.18 -10.15 -11.49
N LEU A 18 0.21 -9.25 -11.58
CA LEU A 18 0.22 -8.12 -12.51
C LEU A 18 1.18 -7.01 -12.12
N ILE A 19 1.66 -7.02 -10.87
CA ILE A 19 2.63 -6.05 -10.34
C ILE A 19 4.02 -6.70 -10.21
N LEU A 20 4.27 -7.80 -10.90
CA LEU A 20 5.50 -8.59 -10.74
C LEU A 20 6.76 -7.83 -11.13
N SER A 21 6.73 -7.06 -12.21
CA SER A 21 7.91 -6.35 -12.69
C SER A 21 8.30 -5.18 -11.78
N ASN A 22 9.60 -4.91 -11.72
CA ASN A 22 10.13 -3.76 -10.99
C ASN A 22 9.56 -2.44 -11.51
N ASN A 23 9.37 -2.33 -12.81
CA ASN A 23 8.76 -1.15 -13.43
C ASN A 23 7.32 -0.93 -12.94
N ARG A 24 6.51 -1.98 -12.89
CA ARG A 24 5.11 -1.86 -12.43
C ARG A 24 5.02 -1.51 -10.95
N LYS A 25 5.90 -2.03 -10.13
CA LYS A 25 5.98 -1.63 -8.72
C LYS A 25 6.27 -0.13 -8.58
N ARG A 26 7.22 0.40 -9.34
CA ARG A 26 7.52 1.84 -9.37
C ARG A 26 6.37 2.67 -9.94
N GLU A 27 5.77 2.23 -11.04
CA GLU A 27 4.62 2.90 -11.64
C GLU A 27 3.45 3.00 -10.67
N LEU A 28 3.22 1.95 -9.87
CA LEU A 28 2.16 1.94 -8.85
C LEU A 28 2.46 2.93 -7.72
N VAL A 29 3.70 2.97 -7.22
CA VAL A 29 4.13 3.94 -6.20
C VAL A 29 3.97 5.36 -6.72
N ASP A 30 4.44 5.63 -7.93
CA ASP A 30 4.36 6.96 -8.54
C ASP A 30 2.90 7.40 -8.72
N ALA A 31 2.05 6.51 -9.18
CA ALA A 31 0.62 6.79 -9.34
C ALA A 31 -0.06 7.07 -7.99
N LEU A 32 0.31 6.33 -6.94
CA LEU A 32 -0.18 6.56 -5.59
C LEU A 32 0.25 7.94 -5.07
N HIS A 33 1.49 8.34 -5.30
CA HIS A 33 1.98 9.67 -4.91
C HIS A 33 1.21 10.78 -5.63
N VAL A 34 1.02 10.68 -6.95
CA VAL A 34 0.27 11.66 -7.74
C VAL A 34 -1.17 11.78 -7.23
N ALA A 35 -1.84 10.66 -7.01
CA ALA A 35 -3.21 10.67 -6.50
C ALA A 35 -3.30 11.25 -5.08
N SER A 36 -2.34 10.92 -4.23
CA SER A 36 -2.29 11.44 -2.86
C SER A 36 -2.11 12.96 -2.84
N GLU A 37 -1.24 13.51 -3.66
CA GLU A 37 -1.09 14.96 -3.80
C GLU A 37 -2.38 15.61 -4.29
N LEU A 38 -3.02 15.02 -5.30
CA LEU A 38 -4.26 15.55 -5.87
C LEU A 38 -5.39 15.64 -4.83
N TYR A 39 -5.50 14.65 -3.96
CA TYR A 39 -6.55 14.57 -2.94
C TYR A 39 -6.09 15.01 -1.55
N HIS A 40 -4.87 15.55 -1.42
CA HIS A 40 -4.30 16.09 -0.18
C HIS A 40 -4.12 15.05 0.94
N TRP A 41 -3.85 13.81 0.57
CA TRP A 41 -3.45 12.76 1.51
C TRP A 41 -1.94 12.70 1.65
N VAL A 42 -1.46 12.29 2.82
CA VAL A 42 -0.03 12.08 3.07
C VAL A 42 0.24 10.58 3.14
N ILE A 43 1.18 10.11 2.33
CA ILE A 43 1.63 8.72 2.38
C ILE A 43 2.63 8.57 3.53
N ILE A 44 2.33 7.67 4.47
CA ILE A 44 3.19 7.38 5.63
C ILE A 44 4.07 6.18 5.33
N ALA A 45 3.48 5.07 4.93
CA ALA A 45 4.18 3.82 4.67
C ALA A 45 3.56 3.10 3.49
N TRP A 46 4.37 2.36 2.75
CA TRP A 46 3.88 1.56 1.63
C TRP A 46 4.79 0.38 1.34
N VAL A 47 4.21 -0.67 0.77
CA VAL A 47 4.91 -1.84 0.22
C VAL A 47 4.16 -2.34 -1.03
N MET A 48 4.89 -2.56 -2.12
CA MET A 48 4.34 -3.06 -3.38
C MET A 48 4.77 -4.51 -3.57
N MET A 49 3.79 -5.42 -3.59
CA MET A 49 3.99 -6.85 -3.78
C MET A 49 3.64 -7.24 -5.23
N ASP A 50 3.76 -8.52 -5.58
CA ASP A 50 3.52 -8.97 -6.96
C ASP A 50 2.04 -8.93 -7.38
N ASN A 51 1.12 -9.09 -6.43
CA ASN A 51 -0.32 -9.18 -6.69
C ASN A 51 -1.17 -8.34 -5.73
N HIS A 52 -0.55 -7.56 -4.86
CA HIS A 52 -1.23 -6.68 -3.91
C HIS A 52 -0.27 -5.62 -3.40
N TYR A 53 -0.79 -4.65 -2.70
CA TYR A 53 -0.01 -3.64 -2.02
C TYR A 53 -0.67 -3.27 -0.69
N HIS A 54 0.11 -2.73 0.22
CA HIS A 54 -0.37 -2.10 1.43
C HIS A 54 0.17 -0.68 1.52
N ALA A 55 -0.63 0.23 2.02
CA ALA A 55 -0.20 1.59 2.30
C ALA A 55 -0.89 2.12 3.57
N ILE A 56 -0.18 2.97 4.31
CA ILE A 56 -0.76 3.72 5.41
C ILE A 56 -0.76 5.18 4.99
N LEU A 57 -1.95 5.78 5.03
CA LEU A 57 -2.20 7.15 4.59
C LEU A 57 -2.80 7.96 5.72
N LYS A 58 -2.39 9.22 5.80
CA LYS A 58 -2.99 10.20 6.70
C LYS A 58 -3.95 11.08 5.92
N SER A 59 -5.20 11.19 6.40
CA SER A 59 -6.24 11.97 5.73
C SER A 59 -5.98 13.48 5.83
N PRO A 60 -6.49 14.26 4.86
CA PRO A 60 -6.61 15.70 5.06
C PRO A 60 -7.53 15.99 6.26
N GLN A 61 -7.25 17.06 6.98
CA GLN A 61 -7.87 17.36 8.30
C GLN A 61 -9.40 17.37 8.29
N ASN A 62 -10.03 17.68 7.18
CA ASN A 62 -11.48 17.92 7.13
C ASN A 62 -12.23 17.03 6.14
N ASN A 63 -11.58 16.09 5.45
CA ASN A 63 -12.26 15.31 4.44
C ASN A 63 -11.64 13.92 4.18
N PRO A 64 -11.89 12.93 5.07
CA PRO A 64 -11.54 11.54 4.78
C PRO A 64 -12.44 10.91 3.71
N GLY A 65 -13.54 11.58 3.32
CA GLY A 65 -14.55 11.04 2.40
C GLY A 65 -14.11 10.91 0.94
N ASN A 66 -12.92 11.41 0.57
CA ASN A 66 -12.41 11.31 -0.80
C ASN A 66 -11.45 10.13 -1.02
N LEU A 67 -11.28 9.22 -0.05
CA LEU A 67 -10.41 8.04 -0.19
C LEU A 67 -10.82 7.16 -1.37
N THR A 68 -12.12 6.94 -1.57
CA THR A 68 -12.65 6.19 -2.71
C THR A 68 -12.23 6.80 -4.05
N LYS A 69 -12.27 8.12 -4.15
CA LYS A 69 -11.84 8.83 -5.37
C LYS A 69 -10.34 8.71 -5.58
N LEU A 70 -9.56 8.81 -4.51
CA LEU A 70 -8.11 8.63 -4.56
C LEU A 70 -7.76 7.25 -5.10
N VAL A 71 -8.34 6.20 -4.53
CA VAL A 71 -8.07 4.81 -4.96
C VAL A 71 -8.51 4.60 -6.41
N ALA A 72 -9.72 5.05 -6.77
CA ALA A 72 -10.21 4.95 -8.15
C ALA A 72 -9.28 5.63 -9.16
N SER A 73 -8.67 6.76 -8.79
CA SER A 73 -7.76 7.52 -9.63
C SER A 73 -6.53 6.68 -10.03
N TYR A 74 -5.77 6.17 -9.08
CA TYR A 74 -4.54 5.46 -9.42
C TYR A 74 -4.78 4.01 -9.87
N HIS A 75 -5.87 3.36 -9.44
CA HIS A 75 -6.27 2.06 -9.97
C HIS A 75 -6.66 2.15 -11.45
N LYS A 76 -7.45 3.14 -11.83
CA LYS A 76 -7.83 3.38 -13.23
C LYS A 76 -6.61 3.69 -14.09
N PHE A 77 -5.73 4.57 -13.62
CA PHE A 77 -4.52 4.95 -14.34
C PHE A 77 -3.60 3.75 -14.58
N THR A 78 -3.29 2.97 -13.56
CA THR A 78 -2.39 1.81 -13.68
C THR A 78 -3.01 0.70 -14.51
N ALA A 79 -4.30 0.43 -14.36
CA ALA A 79 -5.01 -0.56 -15.17
C ALA A 79 -4.94 -0.22 -16.66
N HIS A 80 -5.21 1.03 -17.01
CA HIS A 80 -5.14 1.50 -18.40
C HIS A 80 -3.71 1.37 -18.95
N LYS A 81 -2.73 1.84 -18.20
CA LYS A 81 -1.31 1.79 -18.58
C LYS A 81 -0.84 0.35 -18.81
N TRP A 82 -1.11 -0.55 -17.88
CA TRP A 82 -0.66 -1.93 -17.97
C TRP A 82 -1.39 -2.72 -19.05
N ASN A 83 -2.67 -2.44 -19.26
CA ASN A 83 -3.41 -3.03 -20.38
C ASN A 83 -2.85 -2.59 -21.74
N ASN A 84 -2.47 -1.33 -21.87
CA ASN A 84 -1.81 -0.85 -23.08
C ASN A 84 -0.43 -1.51 -23.28
N GLN A 85 0.37 -1.62 -22.23
CA GLN A 85 1.68 -2.30 -22.28
C GLN A 85 1.55 -3.76 -22.72
N ASP A 86 0.50 -4.44 -22.26
CA ASP A 86 0.27 -5.86 -22.54
C ASP A 86 -0.60 -6.09 -23.78
N SER A 87 -1.07 -5.04 -24.44
CA SER A 87 -2.01 -5.11 -25.57
C SER A 87 -3.31 -5.88 -25.23
N LEU A 88 -3.82 -5.69 -24.03
CA LEU A 88 -5.00 -6.37 -23.49
C LEU A 88 -6.07 -5.34 -23.04
N VAL A 89 -6.59 -4.57 -23.98
CA VAL A 89 -7.62 -3.55 -23.70
C VAL A 89 -8.83 -4.19 -23.01
N GLY A 90 -9.27 -3.57 -21.92
CA GLY A 90 -10.46 -4.01 -21.18
C GLY A 90 -10.22 -5.15 -20.17
N ARG A 91 -8.99 -5.65 -20.04
CA ARG A 91 -8.66 -6.63 -19.00
C ARG A 91 -8.90 -6.04 -17.62
N LYS A 92 -9.54 -6.81 -16.74
CA LYS A 92 -9.70 -6.42 -15.34
C LYS A 92 -8.38 -6.61 -14.60
N VAL A 93 -7.79 -5.52 -14.12
CA VAL A 93 -6.50 -5.51 -13.41
C VAL A 93 -6.72 -5.58 -11.90
N TRP A 94 -7.53 -4.67 -11.38
CA TRP A 94 -7.82 -4.59 -9.94
C TRP A 94 -9.08 -5.36 -9.60
N TRP A 95 -9.02 -6.06 -8.44
CA TRP A 95 -10.20 -6.76 -7.93
C TRP A 95 -10.96 -5.86 -6.97
N ASN A 96 -10.35 -5.59 -5.84
CA ASN A 96 -10.96 -4.82 -4.77
C ASN A 96 -9.88 -4.14 -3.93
N TYR A 97 -10.29 -3.25 -3.05
CA TYR A 97 -9.43 -2.71 -2.02
C TYR A 97 -10.18 -2.71 -0.68
N TRP A 98 -9.41 -2.71 0.38
CA TRP A 98 -9.89 -2.66 1.75
C TRP A 98 -9.24 -1.48 2.44
N ASP A 99 -10.02 -0.73 3.20
CA ASP A 99 -9.54 0.38 4.00
C ASP A 99 -9.97 0.20 5.45
N THR A 100 -9.06 0.47 6.38
CA THR A 100 -9.30 0.39 7.81
C THR A 100 -8.80 1.65 8.48
N CYS A 101 -9.69 2.33 9.20
CA CYS A 101 -9.30 3.46 10.03
C CYS A 101 -8.51 2.98 11.26
N ILE A 102 -7.32 3.52 11.43
CA ILE A 102 -6.44 3.17 12.55
C ILE A 102 -6.84 4.04 13.76
N ARG A 103 -7.17 3.41 14.88
CA ARG A 103 -7.80 4.09 16.02
C ARG A 103 -6.95 4.19 17.27
N SER A 104 -5.77 3.57 17.28
CA SER A 104 -4.85 3.61 18.41
C SER A 104 -3.41 3.66 17.97
N GLN A 105 -2.54 4.15 18.86
CA GLN A 105 -1.10 4.14 18.61
C GLN A 105 -0.55 2.71 18.50
N GLU A 106 -1.05 1.80 19.32
CA GLU A 106 -0.66 0.40 19.28
C GLU A 106 -1.01 -0.23 17.92
N ASP A 107 -2.24 -0.02 17.44
CA ASP A 107 -2.67 -0.52 16.12
C ASP A 107 -1.85 0.11 15.00
N TYR A 108 -1.55 1.40 15.11
CA TYR A 108 -0.71 2.11 14.15
C TYR A 108 0.69 1.48 14.03
N LEU A 109 1.36 1.25 15.16
CA LEU A 109 2.69 0.63 15.17
C LEU A 109 2.65 -0.81 14.63
N ASN A 110 1.61 -1.56 15.01
CA ASN A 110 1.44 -2.93 14.54
C ASN A 110 1.23 -2.99 13.01
N ARG A 111 0.46 -2.07 12.46
CA ARG A 111 0.23 -1.99 11.00
C ARG A 111 1.45 -1.50 10.24
N LEU A 112 2.25 -0.59 10.79
CA LEU A 112 3.56 -0.23 10.23
C LEU A 112 4.47 -1.44 10.12
N ARG A 113 4.58 -2.22 11.19
CA ARG A 113 5.34 -3.48 11.20
C ARG A 113 4.80 -4.46 10.15
N TYR A 114 3.50 -4.61 10.07
CA TYR A 114 2.86 -5.48 9.08
C TYR A 114 3.23 -5.08 7.65
N VAL A 115 3.19 -3.80 7.32
CA VAL A 115 3.56 -3.29 5.99
C VAL A 115 5.00 -3.69 5.65
N PHE A 116 5.94 -3.42 6.54
CA PHE A 116 7.37 -3.66 6.26
C PHE A 116 7.81 -5.12 6.38
N TRP A 117 7.12 -5.92 7.19
CA TRP A 117 7.37 -7.36 7.27
C TRP A 117 6.68 -8.16 6.16
N ASN A 118 5.81 -7.55 5.37
CA ASN A 118 5.03 -8.25 4.34
C ASN A 118 5.92 -9.02 3.34
N PRO A 119 7.01 -8.46 2.80
CA PRO A 119 7.90 -9.21 1.91
C PRO A 119 8.55 -10.44 2.56
N VAL A 120 8.86 -10.36 3.84
CA VAL A 120 9.40 -11.49 4.60
C VAL A 120 8.33 -12.56 4.80
N LYS A 121 7.11 -12.16 5.17
CA LYS A 121 5.96 -13.06 5.32
C LYS A 121 5.70 -13.86 4.05
N HIS A 122 5.86 -13.24 2.89
CA HIS A 122 5.67 -13.89 1.58
C HIS A 122 6.93 -14.57 1.03
N GLY A 123 8.01 -14.65 1.80
CA GLY A 123 9.22 -15.39 1.43
C GLY A 123 10.10 -14.73 0.37
N LEU A 124 9.91 -13.43 0.10
CA LEU A 124 10.69 -12.73 -0.93
C LEU A 124 12.07 -12.30 -0.45
N VAL A 125 12.19 -11.96 0.82
CA VAL A 125 13.43 -11.54 1.48
C VAL A 125 13.46 -12.09 2.90
N GLN A 126 14.63 -12.07 3.55
CA GLN A 126 14.78 -12.50 4.94
C GLN A 126 14.66 -11.34 5.94
N ASN A 127 14.93 -10.12 5.49
CA ASN A 127 14.88 -8.92 6.33
C ASN A 127 14.14 -7.80 5.59
N PRO A 128 13.28 -7.02 6.26
CA PRO A 128 12.57 -5.90 5.64
C PRO A 128 13.46 -4.91 4.90
N ALA A 129 14.68 -4.65 5.40
CA ALA A 129 15.63 -3.74 4.78
C ALA A 129 16.13 -4.19 3.40
N GLU A 130 15.97 -5.47 3.07
CA GLU A 130 16.40 -6.02 1.78
C GLU A 130 15.39 -5.79 0.64
N TYR A 131 14.15 -5.41 0.98
CA TYR A 131 13.11 -5.24 -0.03
C TYR A 131 13.06 -3.81 -0.54
N PRO A 132 13.36 -3.55 -1.84
CA PRO A 132 13.49 -2.18 -2.36
C PRO A 132 12.13 -1.50 -2.66
N TYR A 133 11.02 -2.27 -2.73
CA TYR A 133 9.71 -1.73 -3.09
C TYR A 133 8.83 -1.47 -1.87
N CYS A 134 9.42 -0.83 -0.87
CA CYS A 134 8.77 -0.28 0.32
C CYS A 134 9.55 0.95 0.78
N ASN A 135 8.96 1.73 1.68
CA ASN A 135 9.66 2.91 2.22
C ASN A 135 10.18 2.70 3.65
N TYR A 136 10.56 1.47 4.00
CA TYR A 136 11.13 1.19 5.33
C TYR A 136 12.38 2.04 5.62
N ALA A 137 13.17 2.37 4.61
CA ALA A 137 14.35 3.22 4.76
C ALA A 137 14.04 4.59 5.40
N ASP A 138 12.84 5.13 5.20
CA ASP A 138 12.41 6.39 5.81
C ASP A 138 12.25 6.30 7.32
N PHE A 139 12.19 5.10 7.89
CA PHE A 139 11.97 4.82 9.32
C PHE A 139 13.24 4.36 10.04
N LEU A 140 14.34 4.11 9.36
CA LEU A 140 15.55 3.53 9.95
C LEU A 140 16.18 4.41 11.04
N GLU A 141 16.04 5.73 10.93
CA GLU A 141 16.62 6.71 11.88
C GLU A 141 15.58 7.28 12.84
N GLU A 142 14.35 6.75 12.83
CA GLU A 142 13.28 7.20 13.71
C GLU A 142 13.35 6.44 15.05
N ASP A 143 13.76 7.12 16.11
CA ASP A 143 13.92 6.53 17.45
C ASP A 143 12.61 5.95 18.03
N TRP A 144 11.47 6.47 17.57
CA TRP A 144 10.15 6.07 18.06
C TRP A 144 9.62 4.78 17.41
N PHE A 145 10.24 4.34 16.29
CA PHE A 145 9.78 3.16 15.55
C PHE A 145 10.77 2.01 15.67
N ASP A 146 10.28 0.91 16.22
CA ASP A 146 11.00 -0.37 16.26
C ASP A 146 10.29 -1.36 15.32
N ILE A 147 11.01 -1.86 14.32
CA ILE A 147 10.49 -2.84 13.37
C ILE A 147 10.04 -4.14 14.07
N GLY A 148 10.62 -4.45 15.22
CA GLY A 148 10.19 -5.57 16.05
C GLY A 148 10.26 -6.92 15.36
N LYS A 149 9.23 -7.72 15.60
CA LYS A 149 9.06 -9.06 15.03
C LYS A 149 7.93 -9.05 14.01
N VAL A 150 7.87 -10.09 13.18
CA VAL A 150 6.75 -10.31 12.25
C VAL A 150 5.43 -10.27 13.02
N PRO A 151 4.50 -9.37 12.69
CA PRO A 151 3.19 -9.33 13.32
C PRO A 151 2.44 -10.64 13.09
N VAL A 152 1.84 -11.17 14.14
CA VAL A 152 1.12 -12.43 14.05
C VAL A 152 -0.21 -12.25 13.32
N GLU A 153 -0.88 -11.14 13.58
CA GLU A 153 -2.19 -10.86 13.02
C GLU A 153 -2.44 -9.35 12.96
N VAL A 154 -3.05 -8.91 11.88
CA VAL A 154 -3.60 -7.56 11.73
C VAL A 154 -5.05 -7.71 11.32
N LYS A 155 -5.97 -7.15 12.10
CA LYS A 155 -7.41 -7.22 11.83
C LYS A 155 -7.79 -6.48 10.54
N ASP A 156 -8.83 -6.97 9.89
CA ASP A 156 -9.45 -6.33 8.73
C ASP A 156 -8.52 -6.20 7.51
N VAL A 157 -7.52 -7.05 7.42
CA VAL A 157 -6.63 -7.18 6.26
C VAL A 157 -6.77 -8.60 5.69
N PRO A 158 -7.13 -8.74 4.40
CA PRO A 158 -7.25 -10.06 3.80
C PRO A 158 -5.89 -10.76 3.65
N GLU A 159 -5.93 -12.08 3.67
CA GLU A 159 -4.76 -12.93 3.41
C GLU A 159 -4.49 -13.07 1.90
N PHE A 160 -3.21 -13.06 1.53
CA PHE A 160 -2.77 -13.20 0.13
C PHE A 160 -1.79 -14.34 -0.07
#